data_bd002ef2743f803b4bc4db044240e1af
#
_entry.id   bd002ef2743f803b4bc4db044240e1af
#
_cell.length_a   1.000
_cell.length_b   1.000
_cell.length_c   1.000
_cell.angle_alpha   90.00
_cell.angle_beta   90.00
_cell.angle_gamma   90.00
#
_symmetry.space_group_name_H-M   'P 1'
#
loop_
_entity.id
_entity.type
_entity.pdbx_description
1 polymer ?
#
loop_
_entity_poly.entity_id
_entity_poly.type
_entity_poly.pdbx_seq_one_letter_code
_entity_poly.pdbx_strand_id
1 'polypeptide(L)'
;MVIKDCVPEVDCASLRKEDVTVKTALFVRLEAKPGKEAEVETFLRGGLAVVMEEPATIAWFAIRLGPSTFGIFDAFPDDSGRQAHLSGRVAAALMAKAPEMLAQPPVIEKVEVLAAKLPG
;
A
#
# COMPACT_ATOMS: atom_id res chain seq x y z
N MET A 1 -28.49 -9.82 -1.42
CA MET A 1 -28.37 -9.66 -2.00
C MET A 1 -28.49 -9.39 -2.43
N VAL A 2 -28.60 -9.26 -1.87
CA VAL A 2 -28.55 -8.86 -2.63
C VAL A 2 -28.62 -8.41 -2.94
N ILE A 3 -28.90 -8.41 -2.66
CA ILE A 3 -28.72 -7.93 -3.27
C ILE A 3 -29.14 -7.48 -3.46
N LYS A 4 -29.49 -7.49 -3.10
CA LYS A 4 -29.67 -6.91 -3.57
C LYS A 4 -29.78 -6.31 -3.82
N ASP A 5 -30.06 -6.27 -3.53
CA ASP A 5 -29.99 -5.55 -4.09
C ASP A 5 -29.76 -5.05 -4.54
N CYS A 6 -29.89 -4.98 -4.53
CA CYS A 6 -29.56 -4.57 -5.37
C CYS A 6 -29.55 -4.54 -5.85
N VAL A 7 -29.88 -4.56 -5.84
CA VAL A 7 -29.81 -4.48 -6.69
C VAL A 7 -29.67 -4.24 -7.25
N PRO A 8 -30.01 -4.40 -7.29
CA PRO A 8 -29.67 -4.23 -8.06
C PRO A 8 -29.51 -3.72 -8.53
N GLU A 9 -29.67 -3.63 -8.51
CA GLU A 9 -29.34 -3.07 -9.00
C GLU A 9 -28.91 -2.34 -9.21
N VAL A 10 -29.10 -2.21 -9.01
CA VAL A 10 -28.53 -1.50 -9.24
C VAL A 10 -28.03 -0.81 -9.12
N ASP A 11 -28.09 -0.70 -8.89
CA ASP A 11 -27.50 -0.03 -8.90
C ASP A 11 -26.99 0.44 -8.48
N CYS A 12 -27.15 0.27 -8.32
CA CYS A 12 -26.57 0.61 -8.00
C CYS A 12 -25.72 0.59 -7.85
N ALA A 13 -25.52 0.64 -7.79
CA ALA A 13 -24.71 0.69 -7.74
C ALA A 13 -23.89 0.60 -8.28
N SER A 14 -23.80 0.46 -8.30
CA SER A 14 -22.87 0.28 -8.96
C SER A 14 -22.18 1.12 -9.58
N LEU A 15 -22.17 1.71 -9.67
CA LEU A 15 -21.63 2.58 -10.20
C LEU A 15 -20.50 3.16 -9.63
N ARG A 16 -20.42 3.70 -8.66
CA ARG A 16 -19.37 4.28 -8.02
C ARG A 16 -18.37 3.38 -7.64
N LYS A 17 -18.66 2.17 -7.63
CA LYS A 17 -17.73 1.24 -7.30
C LYS A 17 -16.68 1.20 -8.25
N GLU A 18 -16.85 1.52 -9.45
CA GLU A 18 -15.83 1.50 -10.40
C GLU A 18 -14.82 2.55 -10.15
N ASP A 19 -15.19 3.61 -9.52
CA ASP A 19 -14.28 4.69 -9.22
C ASP A 19 -13.23 4.31 -8.22
N VAL A 20 -13.48 3.29 -7.42
CA VAL A 20 -12.54 2.86 -6.42
C VAL A 20 -11.92 1.51 -6.75
N THR A 21 -12.00 1.12 -8.01
CA THR A 21 -11.39 -0.12 -8.44
C THR A 21 -9.87 0.01 -8.42
N VAL A 22 -9.21 -0.98 -7.85
CA VAL A 22 -7.76 -1.05 -7.85
C VAL A 22 -7.32 -2.20 -8.71
N LYS A 23 -6.32 -1.99 -9.56
CA LYS A 23 -5.86 -3.01 -10.48
C LYS A 23 -4.40 -3.34 -10.30
N THR A 24 -3.61 -2.43 -9.79
CA THR A 24 -2.19 -2.63 -9.60
C THR A 24 -1.82 -2.41 -8.17
N ALA A 25 -0.75 -3.04 -7.73
CA ALA A 25 -0.32 -2.91 -6.35
C ALA A 25 1.18 -3.10 -6.25
N LEU A 26 1.70 -2.84 -5.05
CA LEU A 26 3.09 -3.09 -4.72
C LEU A 26 3.12 -3.89 -3.43
N PHE A 27 4.03 -4.83 -3.34
CA PHE A 27 4.35 -5.48 -2.09
C PHE A 27 5.82 -5.25 -1.82
N VAL A 28 6.13 -4.63 -0.69
CA VAL A 28 7.50 -4.28 -0.34
C VAL A 28 7.86 -5.04 0.93
N ARG A 29 8.95 -5.79 0.90
CA ARG A 29 9.42 -6.54 2.05
C ARG A 29 10.65 -5.84 2.61
N LEU A 30 10.66 -5.66 3.94
CA LEU A 30 11.70 -4.91 4.63
C LEU A 30 12.24 -5.78 5.76
N GLU A 31 13.55 -5.99 5.79
CA GLU A 31 14.18 -6.74 6.88
C GLU A 31 14.99 -5.77 7.72
N ALA A 32 14.64 -5.63 8.99
CA ALA A 32 15.35 -4.71 9.89
C ALA A 32 16.70 -5.27 10.28
N LYS A 33 17.69 -4.38 10.43
CA LYS A 33 18.94 -4.77 11.05
C LYS A 33 18.69 -5.16 12.50
N PRO A 34 19.49 -6.04 13.08
CA PRO A 34 19.37 -6.34 14.50
C PRO A 34 19.44 -5.05 15.32
N GLY A 35 18.46 -4.86 16.19
CA GLY A 35 18.39 -3.67 17.03
C GLY A 35 17.68 -2.50 16.39
N LYS A 36 17.27 -2.60 15.12
CA LYS A 36 16.61 -1.50 14.41
C LYS A 36 15.13 -1.76 14.19
N GLU A 37 14.58 -2.80 14.80
CA GLU A 37 13.19 -3.17 14.59
C GLU A 37 12.25 -2.04 14.98
N ALA A 38 12.51 -1.40 16.12
CA ALA A 38 11.64 -0.31 16.55
C ALA A 38 11.76 0.91 15.64
N GLU A 39 12.93 1.12 15.07
CA GLU A 39 13.14 2.23 14.15
C GLU A 39 12.35 2.01 12.87
N VAL A 40 12.34 0.78 12.35
CA VAL A 40 11.55 0.45 11.16
C VAL A 40 10.06 0.64 11.44
N GLU A 41 9.61 0.17 12.60
CA GLU A 41 8.20 0.33 12.95
C GLU A 41 7.83 1.81 13.04
N THR A 42 8.66 2.64 13.68
CA THR A 42 8.40 4.06 13.79
C THR A 42 8.34 4.72 12.42
N PHE A 43 9.27 4.34 11.54
CA PHE A 43 9.29 4.88 10.18
C PHE A 43 7.99 4.55 9.46
N LEU A 44 7.54 3.30 9.56
CA LEU A 44 6.33 2.88 8.87
C LEU A 44 5.08 3.58 9.41
N ARG A 45 4.97 3.72 10.71
CA ARG A 45 3.84 4.43 11.30
C ARG A 45 3.81 5.89 10.86
N GLY A 46 4.98 6.51 10.75
CA GLY A 46 5.07 7.90 10.31
C GLY A 46 4.75 8.07 8.83
N GLY A 47 4.92 7.01 8.04
CA GLY A 47 4.64 7.09 6.60
C GLY A 47 3.17 7.31 6.29
N LEU A 48 2.27 6.94 7.20
CA LEU A 48 0.84 7.07 6.95
C LEU A 48 0.46 8.52 6.65
N ALA A 49 0.96 9.48 7.43
CA ALA A 49 0.60 10.87 7.22
C ALA A 49 1.00 11.38 5.85
N VAL A 50 2.13 10.90 5.34
CA VAL A 50 2.61 11.31 4.03
C VAL A 50 1.75 10.68 2.93
N VAL A 51 1.44 9.41 3.08
CA VAL A 51 0.68 8.68 2.08
C VAL A 51 -0.76 9.18 2.00
N MET A 52 -1.30 9.70 3.10
CA MET A 52 -2.65 10.26 3.08
C MET A 52 -2.77 11.44 2.13
N GLU A 53 -1.65 12.03 1.73
CA GLU A 53 -1.66 13.13 0.78
C GLU A 53 -1.51 12.66 -0.67
N GLU A 54 -1.49 11.35 -0.91
CA GLU A 54 -1.33 10.80 -2.25
C GLU A 54 -2.68 10.36 -2.79
N PRO A 55 -3.31 11.14 -3.65
CA PRO A 55 -4.68 10.80 -4.08
C PRO A 55 -4.78 9.52 -4.88
N ALA A 56 -3.71 9.12 -5.56
CA ALA A 56 -3.75 7.90 -6.37
C ALA A 56 -3.39 6.64 -5.58
N THR A 57 -3.00 6.76 -4.31
CA THR A 57 -2.77 5.59 -3.46
C THR A 57 -4.09 5.30 -2.74
N ILE A 58 -4.83 4.33 -3.25
CA ILE A 58 -6.17 4.03 -2.76
C ILE A 58 -6.13 3.27 -1.44
N ALA A 59 -5.15 2.38 -1.28
CA ALA A 59 -5.01 1.60 -0.06
C ALA A 59 -3.53 1.48 0.26
N TRP A 60 -3.19 1.51 1.55
CA TRP A 60 -1.81 1.42 1.98
C TRP A 60 -1.79 0.79 3.37
N PHE A 61 -1.04 -0.29 3.52
CA PHE A 61 -0.90 -0.99 4.79
C PHE A 61 0.55 -1.19 5.11
N ALA A 62 0.94 -0.83 6.33
CA ALA A 62 2.24 -1.22 6.86
C ALA A 62 2.00 -2.39 7.80
N ILE A 63 2.71 -3.48 7.60
CA ILE A 63 2.44 -4.72 8.33
C ILE A 63 3.71 -5.30 8.91
N ARG A 64 3.55 -6.11 9.94
CA ARG A 64 4.66 -6.87 10.53
C ARG A 64 4.51 -8.31 10.11
N LEU A 65 5.54 -8.86 9.51
CA LEU A 65 5.53 -10.25 9.04
C LEU A 65 6.23 -11.19 10.02
N GLY A 66 7.09 -10.66 10.86
CA GLY A 66 7.81 -11.45 11.85
C GLY A 66 8.54 -10.51 12.81
N PRO A 67 9.38 -11.03 13.70
CA PRO A 67 10.04 -10.18 14.70
C PRO A 67 10.88 -9.05 14.10
N SER A 68 11.50 -9.28 12.95
CA SER A 68 12.35 -8.28 12.31
C SER A 68 11.95 -8.02 10.87
N THR A 69 10.86 -8.62 10.39
CA THR A 69 10.44 -8.52 9.00
C THR A 69 9.14 -7.74 8.92
N PHE A 70 9.12 -6.76 8.04
CA PHE A 70 7.98 -5.88 7.86
C PHE A 70 7.60 -5.84 6.40
N GLY A 71 6.43 -5.33 6.12
CA GLY A 71 5.99 -5.18 4.74
C GLY A 71 5.12 -3.97 4.55
N ILE A 72 4.99 -3.57 3.30
CA ILE A 72 4.03 -2.56 2.89
C ILE A 72 3.27 -3.16 1.72
N PHE A 73 1.94 -3.09 1.79
CA PHE A 73 1.11 -3.46 0.66
C PHE A 73 0.26 -2.25 0.32
N ASP A 74 0.33 -1.79 -0.93
CA ASP A 74 -0.47 -0.66 -1.33
C ASP A 74 -1.03 -0.89 -2.72
N ALA A 75 -2.14 -0.21 -3.02
CA ALA A 75 -2.88 -0.48 -4.25
C ALA A 75 -3.30 0.81 -4.92
N PHE A 76 -3.38 0.77 -6.24
CA PHE A 76 -3.59 1.92 -7.10
C PHE A 76 -4.60 1.59 -8.19
N PRO A 77 -5.29 2.60 -8.74
CA PRO A 77 -6.23 2.32 -9.83
C PRO A 77 -5.54 1.79 -11.08
N ASP A 78 -4.32 2.26 -11.34
CA ASP A 78 -3.58 1.89 -12.54
C ASP A 78 -2.09 2.08 -12.33
N ASP A 79 -1.31 1.79 -13.36
CA ASP A 79 0.13 1.89 -13.27
C ASP A 79 0.61 3.32 -13.08
N SER A 80 -0.10 4.31 -13.58
CA SER A 80 0.35 5.68 -13.39
C SER A 80 0.26 6.09 -11.91
N GLY A 81 -0.74 5.60 -11.18
CA GLY A 81 -0.81 5.84 -9.74
C GLY A 81 0.33 5.16 -9.01
N ARG A 82 0.66 3.94 -9.42
CA ARG A 82 1.78 3.20 -8.83
C ARG A 82 3.10 3.93 -9.07
N GLN A 83 3.30 4.43 -10.28
CA GLN A 83 4.52 5.17 -10.59
C GLN A 83 4.59 6.47 -9.80
N ALA A 84 3.48 7.16 -9.63
CA ALA A 84 3.45 8.37 -8.82
C ALA A 84 3.87 8.08 -7.38
N HIS A 85 3.42 6.95 -6.81
CA HIS A 85 3.80 6.56 -5.47
C HIS A 85 5.30 6.25 -5.40
N LEU A 86 5.82 5.50 -6.37
CA LEU A 86 7.24 5.15 -6.39
C LEU A 86 8.14 6.36 -6.54
N SER A 87 7.63 7.46 -7.11
CA SER A 87 8.37 8.69 -7.24
C SER A 87 8.07 9.68 -6.11
N GLY A 88 7.26 9.28 -5.15
CA GLY A 88 6.78 10.18 -4.11
C GLY A 88 7.68 10.24 -2.90
N ARG A 89 7.20 10.99 -1.89
CA ARG A 89 8.00 11.30 -0.71
C ARG A 89 8.23 10.12 0.21
N VAL A 90 7.24 9.24 0.32
CA VAL A 90 7.39 8.06 1.18
C VAL A 90 8.44 7.13 0.63
N ALA A 91 8.42 6.88 -0.68
CA ALA A 91 9.41 6.02 -1.31
C ALA A 91 10.81 6.63 -1.20
N ALA A 92 10.92 7.94 -1.41
CA ALA A 92 12.20 8.61 -1.29
C ALA A 92 12.75 8.53 0.14
N ALA A 93 11.89 8.71 1.14
CA ALA A 93 12.30 8.63 2.53
C ALA A 93 12.73 7.21 2.89
N LEU A 94 12.02 6.20 2.38
CA LEU A 94 12.39 4.81 2.64
C LEU A 94 13.78 4.52 2.08
N MET A 95 14.03 4.92 0.84
CA MET A 95 15.32 4.64 0.23
C MET A 95 16.45 5.39 0.94
N ALA A 96 16.17 6.58 1.44
CA ALA A 96 17.19 7.34 2.18
C ALA A 96 17.52 6.70 3.52
N LYS A 97 16.53 6.11 4.20
CA LYS A 97 16.75 5.52 5.51
C LYS A 97 17.19 4.05 5.44
N ALA A 98 16.96 3.39 4.31
CA ALA A 98 17.19 1.95 4.20
C ALA A 98 18.61 1.52 4.62
N PRO A 99 19.69 2.21 4.20
CA PRO A 99 21.02 1.73 4.58
C PRO A 99 21.27 1.73 6.07
N GLU A 100 20.57 2.58 6.82
CA GLU A 100 20.84 2.66 8.25
C GLU A 100 19.94 1.73 9.06
N MET A 101 18.75 1.40 8.59
CA MET A 101 17.84 0.59 9.39
C MET A 101 17.54 -0.79 8.83
N LEU A 102 17.85 -1.06 7.57
CA LEU A 102 17.53 -2.35 6.94
C LEU A 102 18.78 -3.16 6.70
N ALA A 103 18.65 -4.49 6.90
CA ALA A 103 19.74 -5.42 6.70
C ALA A 103 20.08 -5.59 5.22
N GLN A 104 19.13 -5.27 4.34
CA GLN A 104 19.32 -5.37 2.90
C GLN A 104 18.39 -4.37 2.24
N PRO A 105 18.60 -4.05 0.96
CA PRO A 105 17.69 -3.12 0.28
C PRO A 105 16.27 -3.63 0.28
N PRO A 106 15.27 -2.74 0.28
CA PRO A 106 13.88 -3.17 0.20
C PRO A 106 13.65 -4.03 -1.03
N VAL A 107 12.85 -5.09 -0.87
CA VAL A 107 12.48 -5.94 -2.00
C VAL A 107 11.12 -5.46 -2.46
N ILE A 108 11.05 -4.88 -3.65
CA ILE A 108 9.84 -4.27 -4.18
C ILE A 108 9.29 -5.12 -5.30
N GLU A 109 8.06 -5.61 -5.13
CA GLU A 109 7.40 -6.44 -6.13
C GLU A 109 6.21 -5.73 -6.69
N LYS A 110 6.12 -5.63 -8.00
CA LYS A 110 4.94 -5.10 -8.66
C LYS A 110 3.98 -6.26 -8.84
N VAL A 111 2.77 -6.09 -8.34
CA VAL A 111 1.77 -7.16 -8.36
C VAL A 111 0.49 -6.66 -8.98
N GLU A 112 -0.33 -7.61 -9.38
CA GLU A 112 -1.61 -7.34 -10.01
C GLU A 112 -2.70 -7.70 -9.02
N VAL A 113 -3.72 -6.85 -8.90
CA VAL A 113 -4.83 -7.12 -8.01
C VAL A 113 -5.88 -7.90 -8.78
N LEU A 114 -6.23 -9.08 -8.31
CA LEU A 114 -7.23 -9.91 -8.95
C LEU A 114 -8.63 -9.64 -8.43
N ALA A 115 -8.75 -9.28 -7.16
CA ALA A 115 -10.03 -8.99 -6.54
C ALA A 115 -9.78 -8.15 -5.30
N ALA A 116 -10.68 -7.25 -4.99
CA ALA A 116 -10.53 -6.40 -3.83
C ALA A 116 -11.89 -6.06 -3.24
N LYS A 117 -11.93 -5.97 -1.93
CA LYS A 117 -13.06 -5.41 -1.23
C LYS A 117 -12.53 -4.25 -0.44
N LEU A 118 -13.01 -3.05 -0.73
CA LEU A 118 -12.55 -1.83 -0.07
C LEU A 118 -13.71 -1.20 0.68
N PRO A 119 -13.41 -0.46 1.76
CA PRO A 119 -14.47 0.22 2.50
C PRO A 119 -15.11 1.31 1.64
N GLY A 120 -16.34 1.56 1.88
CA GLY A 120 -17.05 2.64 1.28
C GLY A 120 -17.64 2.39 -0.03
#